data_e09f1cc1c41721a6b4ee4481e276b1f6
#
_entry.id   e09f1cc1c41721a6b4ee4481e276b1f6
#
_cell.length_a   1.000
_cell.length_b   1.000
_cell.length_c   1.000
_cell.angle_alpha   90.00
_cell.angle_beta   90.00
_cell.angle_gamma   90.00
#
_symmetry.space_group_name_H-M   'P 1'
#
loop_
_entity.id
_entity.type
_entity.pdbx_description
1 polymer ?
#
loop_
_entity_poly.entity_id
_entity_poly.type
_entity_poly.pdbx_seq_one_letter_code
_entity_poly.pdbx_strand_id
1 'polypeptide(L)'
;FERLWNESTVKPGIVQNRFYNKTGYDRDLRAFCRSHGVAYQGFWTITGNRNVVSGPVVAEIAGRLGKPPVSVYYRALIIQLGLVVLDGTKSTDHMREDLEVFEFELDPADVAAIDGALS
;
A
#
# COMPACT_ATOMS: atom_id res chain seq x y z
N PHE A 1 2.24 19.29 4.06
CA PHE A 1 3.54 18.77 3.61
C PHE A 1 4.16 19.65 2.52
N GLU A 2 3.42 20.05 1.50
CA GLU A 2 3.91 20.91 0.41
C GLU A 2 4.56 22.20 0.92
N ARG A 3 3.93 22.85 1.90
CA ARG A 3 4.51 24.03 2.54
C ARG A 3 5.86 23.72 3.19
N LEU A 4 5.96 22.62 3.94
CA LEU A 4 7.23 22.18 4.53
C LEU A 4 8.28 21.92 3.43
N TRP A 5 7.88 21.25 2.37
CA TRP A 5 8.77 21.01 1.22
C TRP A 5 9.30 22.31 0.63
N ASN A 6 8.42 23.28 0.38
CA ASN A 6 8.80 24.54 -0.25
C ASN A 6 9.71 25.41 0.63
N GLU A 7 9.44 25.45 1.94
CA GLU A 7 10.15 26.31 2.89
C GLU A 7 11.42 25.68 3.45
N SER A 8 11.60 24.38 3.41
CA SER A 8 12.77 23.70 3.97
C SER A 8 14.01 23.84 3.07
N THR A 9 15.16 24.06 3.68
CA THR A 9 16.45 24.05 2.98
C THR A 9 16.86 22.62 2.63
N VAL A 10 16.69 21.68 3.56
CA VAL A 10 16.90 20.24 3.33
C VAL A 10 15.54 19.62 3.07
N LYS A 11 15.36 19.06 1.89
CA LYS A 11 14.09 18.46 1.49
C LYS A 11 13.83 17.13 2.20
N PRO A 12 12.61 16.90 2.72
CA PRO A 12 12.25 15.59 3.28
C PRO A 12 12.36 14.49 2.22
N GLY A 13 13.05 13.40 2.54
CA GLY A 13 13.15 12.24 1.64
C GLY A 13 12.05 11.21 1.84
N ILE A 14 11.38 11.25 2.98
CA ILE A 14 10.37 10.26 3.38
C ILE A 14 9.22 10.98 4.06
N VAL A 15 7.99 10.57 3.74
CA VAL A 15 6.77 10.90 4.47
C VAL A 15 6.16 9.62 5.03
N GLN A 16 5.86 9.62 6.31
CA GLN A 16 5.18 8.50 6.96
C GLN A 16 3.80 8.93 7.44
N ASN A 17 2.76 8.22 7.05
CA ASN A 17 1.40 8.50 7.49
C ASN A 17 0.54 7.24 7.61
N ARG A 18 -0.59 7.38 8.29
CA ARG A 18 -1.59 6.31 8.40
C ARG A 18 -2.33 6.16 7.06
N PHE A 19 -2.34 4.93 6.55
CA PHE A 19 -3.00 4.61 5.28
C PHE A 19 -4.41 4.11 5.54
N TYR A 20 -5.41 4.98 5.43
CA TYR A 20 -6.80 4.64 5.69
C TYR A 20 -7.79 5.62 5.05
N ASN A 21 -9.08 5.25 5.03
CA ASN A 21 -10.13 5.97 4.31
C ASN A 21 -10.40 7.40 4.80
N LYS A 22 -10.20 7.69 6.09
CA LYS A 22 -10.49 9.03 6.64
C LYS A 22 -9.60 10.14 6.07
N THR A 23 -8.44 9.80 5.52
CA THR A 23 -7.56 10.75 4.83
C THR A 23 -7.65 10.62 3.30
N GLY A 24 -8.65 9.91 2.78
CA GLY A 24 -8.73 9.62 1.35
C GLY A 24 -7.52 8.83 0.85
N TYR A 25 -6.92 8.03 1.73
CA TYR A 25 -5.68 7.26 1.44
C TYR A 25 -4.52 8.14 0.99
N ASP A 26 -4.52 9.41 1.42
CA ASP A 26 -3.50 10.40 1.09
C ASP A 26 -3.17 10.48 -0.42
N ARG A 27 -4.18 10.35 -1.29
CA ARG A 27 -3.99 10.28 -2.75
C ARG A 27 -3.20 11.47 -3.29
N ASP A 28 -3.54 12.68 -2.89
CA ASP A 28 -2.85 13.89 -3.33
C ASP A 28 -1.41 13.96 -2.79
N LEU A 29 -1.25 13.64 -1.51
CA LEU A 29 0.08 13.58 -0.88
C LEU A 29 0.97 12.53 -1.54
N ARG A 30 0.45 11.34 -1.84
CA ARG A 30 1.20 10.30 -2.57
C ARG A 30 1.57 10.73 -3.99
N ALA A 31 0.67 11.44 -4.69
CA ALA A 31 0.96 11.99 -6.00
C ALA A 31 2.07 13.03 -5.93
N PHE A 32 2.02 13.94 -4.94
CA PHE A 32 3.08 14.91 -4.67
C PHE A 32 4.41 14.20 -4.36
N CYS A 33 4.43 13.24 -3.48
CA CYS A 33 5.63 12.48 -3.13
C CYS A 33 6.26 11.84 -4.36
N ARG A 34 5.46 11.20 -5.20
CA ARG A 34 5.91 10.55 -6.43
C ARG A 34 6.55 11.54 -7.39
N SER A 35 5.95 12.72 -7.58
CA SER A 35 6.47 13.73 -8.50
C SER A 35 7.76 14.40 -8.01
N HIS A 36 8.07 14.30 -6.71
CA HIS A 36 9.23 14.92 -6.09
C HIS A 36 10.29 13.90 -5.60
N GLY A 37 10.13 12.61 -5.92
CA GLY A 37 11.08 11.59 -5.49
C GLY A 37 11.10 11.33 -3.98
N VAL A 38 9.98 11.59 -3.31
CA VAL A 38 9.81 11.35 -1.87
C VAL A 38 9.18 9.99 -1.65
N ALA A 39 9.74 9.16 -0.77
CA ALA A 39 9.14 7.90 -0.40
C ALA A 39 7.93 8.11 0.53
N TYR A 40 6.80 7.50 0.19
CA TYR A 40 5.62 7.49 1.06
C TYR A 40 5.57 6.17 1.82
N GLN A 41 5.68 6.24 3.16
CA GLN A 41 5.56 5.09 4.04
C GLN A 41 4.17 5.06 4.67
N GLY A 42 3.45 3.95 4.42
CA GLY A 42 2.13 3.72 5.00
C GLY A 42 2.18 2.77 6.19
N PHE A 43 1.56 3.16 7.31
CA PHE A 43 1.29 2.25 8.43
C PHE A 43 -0.21 2.04 8.61
N TRP A 44 -0.62 1.04 9.40
CA TRP A 44 -2.00 0.60 9.55
C TRP A 44 -2.63 0.09 8.25
N THR A 45 -1.82 -0.35 7.33
CA THR A 45 -2.26 -0.75 5.99
C THR A 45 -3.28 -1.90 6.03
N ILE A 46 -3.11 -2.87 6.93
CA ILE A 46 -4.07 -3.95 7.14
C ILE A 46 -5.11 -3.54 8.19
N THR A 47 -4.67 -3.10 9.37
CA THR A 47 -5.56 -2.83 10.50
C THR A 47 -6.61 -1.77 10.19
N GLY A 48 -6.22 -0.73 9.44
CA GLY A 48 -7.12 0.32 8.99
C GLY A 48 -8.03 -0.06 7.81
N ASN A 49 -7.78 -1.20 7.18
CA ASN A 49 -8.43 -1.59 5.91
C ASN A 49 -8.87 -3.05 5.88
N ARG A 50 -9.24 -3.61 7.02
CA ARG A 50 -9.67 -5.02 7.12
C ARG A 50 -10.84 -5.36 6.20
N ASN A 51 -11.75 -4.41 6.00
CA ASN A 51 -12.89 -4.56 5.10
C ASN A 51 -12.45 -4.76 3.63
N VAL A 52 -11.35 -4.15 3.22
CA VAL A 52 -10.79 -4.32 1.87
C VAL A 52 -9.98 -5.61 1.79
N VAL A 53 -9.07 -5.84 2.74
CA VAL A 53 -8.21 -7.04 2.77
C VAL A 53 -9.02 -8.33 2.83
N SER A 54 -10.10 -8.35 3.62
CA SER A 54 -11.01 -9.49 3.74
C SER A 54 -12.24 -9.38 2.83
N GLY A 55 -12.26 -8.39 1.95
CA GLY A 55 -13.38 -8.12 1.06
C GLY A 55 -13.40 -9.00 -0.20
N PRO A 56 -14.50 -8.92 -0.97
CA PRO A 56 -14.72 -9.82 -2.12
C PRO A 56 -13.73 -9.61 -3.25
N VAL A 57 -13.25 -8.38 -3.47
CA VAL A 57 -12.30 -8.06 -4.55
C VAL A 57 -10.97 -8.76 -4.31
N VAL A 58 -10.38 -8.59 -3.13
CA VAL A 58 -9.10 -9.23 -2.78
C VAL A 58 -9.26 -10.75 -2.70
N ALA A 59 -10.38 -11.24 -2.15
CA ALA A 59 -10.65 -12.67 -2.03
C ALA A 59 -10.73 -13.36 -3.40
N GLU A 60 -11.38 -12.74 -4.38
CA GLU A 60 -11.47 -13.29 -5.75
C GLU A 60 -10.08 -13.38 -6.39
N ILE A 61 -9.31 -12.32 -6.34
CA ILE A 61 -7.96 -12.29 -6.93
C ILE A 61 -7.05 -13.29 -6.23
N ALA A 62 -7.07 -13.34 -4.90
CA ALA A 62 -6.29 -14.29 -4.11
C ALA A 62 -6.62 -15.74 -4.43
N GLY A 63 -7.91 -16.07 -4.57
CA GLY A 63 -8.38 -17.41 -4.95
C GLY A 63 -7.91 -17.80 -6.35
N ARG A 64 -8.00 -16.89 -7.31
CA ARG A 64 -7.54 -17.12 -8.70
C ARG A 64 -6.03 -17.33 -8.80
N LEU A 65 -5.24 -16.59 -8.04
CA LEU A 65 -3.79 -16.66 -8.04
C LEU A 65 -3.22 -17.72 -7.08
N GLY A 66 -4.03 -18.30 -6.21
CA GLY A 66 -3.58 -19.23 -5.18
C GLY A 66 -2.63 -18.57 -4.16
N LYS A 67 -2.85 -17.29 -3.83
CA LYS A 67 -2.02 -16.51 -2.91
C LYS A 67 -2.84 -16.06 -1.68
N PRO A 68 -2.18 -15.83 -0.53
CA PRO A 68 -2.87 -15.25 0.61
C PRO A 68 -3.45 -13.87 0.29
N PRO A 69 -4.65 -13.52 0.79
CA PRO A 69 -5.26 -12.21 0.55
C PRO A 69 -4.36 -11.03 0.95
N VAL A 70 -3.65 -11.14 2.07
CA VAL A 70 -2.69 -10.11 2.53
C VAL A 70 -1.57 -9.91 1.52
N SER A 71 -1.02 -10.99 0.96
CA SER A 71 0.05 -10.91 -0.04
C SER A 71 -0.42 -10.21 -1.31
N VAL A 72 -1.62 -10.50 -1.78
CA VAL A 72 -2.24 -9.83 -2.94
C VAL A 72 -2.43 -8.33 -2.67
N TYR A 73 -2.96 -7.99 -1.51
CA TYR A 73 -3.16 -6.61 -1.09
C TYR A 73 -1.83 -5.85 -0.99
N TYR A 74 -0.83 -6.41 -0.32
CA TYR A 74 0.50 -5.80 -0.22
C TYR A 74 1.17 -5.63 -1.58
N ARG A 75 1.04 -6.61 -2.46
CA ARG A 75 1.57 -6.49 -3.84
C ARG A 75 0.99 -5.27 -4.55
N ALA A 76 -0.31 -5.06 -4.45
CA ALA A 76 -0.96 -3.90 -5.04
C ALA A 76 -0.44 -2.58 -4.44
N LEU A 77 -0.31 -2.49 -3.11
CA LEU A 77 0.17 -1.28 -2.45
C LEU A 77 1.61 -0.95 -2.82
N ILE A 78 2.50 -1.93 -2.75
CA ILE A 78 3.95 -1.73 -2.90
C ILE A 78 4.30 -1.45 -4.37
N ILE A 79 3.91 -2.34 -5.26
CA ILE A 79 4.38 -2.31 -6.65
C ILE A 79 3.60 -1.28 -7.49
N GLN A 80 2.30 -1.20 -7.29
CA GLN A 80 1.45 -0.40 -8.17
C GLN A 80 1.13 0.98 -7.59
N LEU A 81 0.89 1.06 -6.30
CA LEU A 81 0.63 2.34 -5.65
C LEU A 81 1.91 3.01 -5.12
N GLY A 82 3.05 2.31 -5.17
CA GLY A 82 4.36 2.85 -4.82
C GLY A 82 4.53 3.16 -3.34
N LEU A 83 3.84 2.41 -2.45
CA LEU A 83 3.99 2.58 -1.02
C LEU A 83 5.20 1.80 -0.50
N VAL A 84 5.86 2.37 0.50
CA VAL A 84 6.67 1.59 1.43
C VAL A 84 5.76 1.17 2.59
N VAL A 85 5.42 -0.10 2.66
CA VAL A 85 4.52 -0.63 3.69
C VAL A 85 5.31 -0.89 4.97
N LEU A 86 4.84 -0.31 6.07
CA LEU A 86 5.33 -0.64 7.40
C LEU A 86 4.47 -1.76 7.97
N ASP A 87 5.08 -2.90 8.16
CA ASP A 87 4.44 -4.10 8.70
C ASP A 87 4.98 -4.43 10.09
N GLY A 88 4.18 -5.15 10.87
CA GLY A 88 4.55 -5.61 12.20
C GLY A 88 3.90 -6.95 12.50
N THR A 89 4.68 -8.02 12.38
CA THR A 89 4.23 -9.37 12.72
C THR A 89 5.26 -10.08 13.60
N LYS A 90 4.77 -11.03 14.43
CA LYS A 90 5.61 -11.97 15.20
C LYS A 90 5.59 -13.37 14.57
N SER A 91 4.83 -13.58 13.53
CA SER A 91 4.71 -14.86 12.83
C SER A 91 5.78 -14.99 11.77
N THR A 92 6.61 -16.03 11.86
CA THR A 92 7.62 -16.36 10.85
C THR A 92 6.99 -16.65 9.49
N ASP A 93 5.82 -17.28 9.47
CA ASP A 93 5.11 -17.58 8.24
C ASP A 93 4.62 -16.30 7.56
N HIS A 94 4.04 -15.38 8.32
CA HIS A 94 3.63 -14.07 7.76
C HIS A 94 4.84 -13.26 7.27
N MET A 95 5.98 -13.29 7.98
CA MET A 95 7.20 -12.62 7.52
C MET A 95 7.67 -13.16 6.16
N ARG A 96 7.58 -14.48 5.96
CA ARG A 96 7.92 -15.11 4.69
C ARG A 96 6.95 -14.72 3.60
N GLU A 97 5.65 -14.80 3.87
CA GLU A 97 4.59 -14.41 2.92
C GLU A 97 4.70 -12.94 2.51
N ASP A 98 5.07 -12.05 3.43
CA ASP A 98 5.27 -10.63 3.15
C ASP A 98 6.46 -10.39 2.20
N LEU A 99 7.53 -11.18 2.31
CA LEU A 99 8.67 -11.11 1.40
C LEU A 99 8.36 -11.72 0.02
N GLU A 100 7.48 -12.71 -0.05
CA GLU A 100 7.07 -13.37 -1.29
C GLU A 100 6.20 -12.46 -2.20
N VAL A 101 5.78 -11.28 -1.74
CA VAL A 101 5.02 -10.33 -2.56
C VAL A 101 5.76 -9.87 -3.82
N PHE A 102 7.08 -10.01 -3.85
CA PHE A 102 7.90 -9.70 -5.02
C PHE A 102 7.99 -10.83 -6.04
N GLU A 103 7.49 -12.02 -5.73
CA GLU A 103 7.63 -13.24 -6.54
C GLU A 103 6.46 -13.48 -7.52
N PHE A 104 5.41 -12.68 -7.47
CA PHE A 104 4.26 -12.78 -8.36
C PHE A 104 3.79 -11.40 -8.83
N GLU A 105 2.99 -11.38 -9.89
CA GLU A 105 2.47 -10.15 -10.46
C GLU A 105 0.94 -10.10 -10.39
N LEU A 106 0.41 -8.88 -10.43
CA LEU A 106 -1.01 -8.60 -10.60
C LEU A 106 -1.24 -7.98 -11.98
N ASP A 107 -2.33 -8.36 -12.61
CA ASP A 107 -2.76 -7.70 -13.84
C ASP A 107 -3.18 -6.24 -13.54
N PRO A 108 -3.06 -5.32 -14.52
CA PRO A 108 -3.54 -3.95 -14.35
C PRO A 108 -5.01 -3.85 -13.92
N ALA A 109 -5.86 -4.77 -14.36
CA ALA A 109 -7.27 -4.85 -13.96
C ALA A 109 -7.43 -5.21 -12.48
N ASP A 110 -6.61 -6.13 -11.96
CA ASP A 110 -6.61 -6.51 -10.55
C ASP A 110 -6.23 -5.34 -9.66
N VAL A 111 -5.19 -4.62 -10.06
CA VAL A 111 -4.72 -3.43 -9.34
C VAL A 111 -5.77 -2.34 -9.33
N ALA A 112 -6.40 -2.07 -10.48
CA ALA A 112 -7.48 -1.10 -10.59
C ALA A 112 -8.67 -1.48 -9.69
N ALA A 113 -9.00 -2.76 -9.61
CA ALA A 113 -10.08 -3.27 -8.75
C ALA A 113 -9.74 -3.05 -7.26
N ILE A 114 -8.52 -3.35 -6.84
CA ILE A 114 -8.07 -3.12 -5.46
C ILE A 114 -8.02 -1.62 -5.13
N ASP A 115 -7.48 -0.79 -6.01
CA ASP A 115 -7.46 0.67 -5.82
C ASP A 115 -8.88 1.25 -5.76
N GLY A 116 -9.80 0.73 -6.56
CA GLY A 116 -11.22 1.08 -6.49
C GLY A 116 -11.88 0.69 -5.17
N ALA A 117 -11.48 -0.42 -4.57
CA ALA A 117 -11.96 -0.85 -3.25
C ALA A 117 -11.43 0.04 -2.10
N LEU A 118 -10.34 0.76 -2.34
CA LEU A 118 -9.74 1.76 -1.45
C LEU A 118 -10.37 3.15 -1.68
N SER A 119 -11.64 3.25 -1.74
CA SER A 119 -12.33 4.52 -1.98
C SER A 119 -13.30 4.90 -0.87
#